data_4d5041d43c5438981ddb523473d7c11c
#
_entry.id   4d5041d43c5438981ddb523473d7c11c
#
_cell.length_a   1.000
_cell.length_b   1.000
_cell.length_c   1.000
_cell.angle_alpha   90.00
_cell.angle_beta   90.00
_cell.angle_gamma   90.00
#
_symmetry.space_group_name_H-M   'P 1'
#
loop_
_entity.id
_entity.type
_entity.pdbx_description
1 polymer ?
#
loop_
_entity_poly.entity_id
_entity_poly.type
_entity_poly.pdbx_seq_one_letter_code
_entity_poly.pdbx_strand_id
1 'polypeptide(L)'
;PDANAAFANIARTPFATSKTGIAVNYTPWLRDLSVNDVFLASLAGYYKITDGQAISLGLRYFKLGSIQFTDAQGVELQKYNPNEFAVDLGYSRKLGKKNSLGLAIRYINSNLAKGTFNSVNYKAGSSIAGDLHFYHHGAKENGQGLNWGLTLSNLGSKISYSSDATQKDFIPANLGLGLAYTKVFDESNKITFALDFNKLLVPTAKLDSLSASGQRIPTDASLAKYRDQGVASSWIKSFGEGGGINNEIQEVNIAIGAEYWYNNQFGFRAGYFYENPNKGNRKYFTVGAGIKYSVAGLNFSYIFPTGSGTSRIPLSNTYRFGLVFEMGGKK
;
A
#
# COMPACT_ATOMS: atom_id res chain seq x y z
N PRO A 1 14.21 1.59 11.07
CA PRO A 1 13.35 2.06 9.97
C PRO A 1 14.22 2.63 8.86
N ASP A 2 13.83 2.39 7.61
CA ASP A 2 14.44 2.92 6.39
C ASP A 2 13.50 3.92 5.70
N ALA A 3 13.91 4.47 4.55
CA ALA A 3 13.13 5.44 3.80
C ALA A 3 11.76 4.93 3.31
N ASN A 4 11.59 3.61 3.12
CA ASN A 4 10.30 3.04 2.74
C ASN A 4 9.23 3.19 3.84
N ALA A 5 9.59 3.60 5.06
CA ALA A 5 8.66 3.98 6.11
C ALA A 5 7.70 5.09 5.66
N ALA A 6 8.09 5.92 4.68
CA ALA A 6 7.21 6.94 4.08
C ALA A 6 5.92 6.34 3.47
N PHE A 7 5.93 5.07 3.06
CA PHE A 7 4.77 4.39 2.49
C PHE A 7 4.01 3.50 3.48
N ALA A 8 4.58 3.25 4.65
CA ALA A 8 4.00 2.33 5.63
C ALA A 8 3.59 3.05 6.91
N ASN A 9 4.54 3.61 7.65
CA ASN A 9 4.31 4.31 8.91
C ASN A 9 5.43 5.31 9.16
N ILE A 10 5.19 6.58 8.87
CA ILE A 10 6.20 7.65 9.02
C ILE A 10 6.56 7.94 10.48
N ALA A 11 5.73 7.54 11.45
CA ALA A 11 6.06 7.70 12.87
C ALA A 11 7.29 6.89 13.29
N ARG A 12 7.77 5.94 12.46
CA ARG A 12 9.02 5.20 12.66
C ARG A 12 10.27 6.05 12.39
N THR A 13 10.19 7.05 11.51
CA THR A 13 11.35 7.79 11.00
C THR A 13 12.14 8.55 12.07
N PRO A 14 11.56 9.13 13.14
CA PRO A 14 12.35 9.74 14.22
C PRO A 14 13.25 8.75 14.98
N PHE A 15 12.99 7.43 14.87
CA PHE A 15 13.81 6.37 15.44
C PHE A 15 14.86 5.81 14.47
N ALA A 16 14.96 6.37 13.26
CA ALA A 16 16.01 5.97 12.32
C ALA A 16 17.40 6.33 12.86
N THR A 17 18.36 5.45 12.62
CA THR A 17 19.77 5.66 13.02
C THR A 17 20.45 6.70 12.14
N SER A 18 20.10 6.76 10.86
CA SER A 18 20.59 7.75 9.89
C SER A 18 19.78 9.05 9.95
N LYS A 19 20.44 10.15 9.65
CA LYS A 19 19.81 11.48 9.58
C LYS A 19 18.94 11.61 8.34
N THR A 20 19.37 11.03 7.23
CA THR A 20 18.66 11.05 5.94
C THR A 20 18.58 9.66 5.36
N GLY A 21 17.44 9.30 4.81
CA GLY A 21 17.26 8.09 4.03
C GLY A 21 16.53 8.39 2.72
N ILE A 22 16.95 7.72 1.65
CA ILE A 22 16.30 7.77 0.33
C ILE A 22 16.15 6.33 -0.15
N ALA A 23 15.00 6.00 -0.72
CA ALA A 23 14.75 4.70 -1.35
C ALA A 23 14.09 4.88 -2.71
N VAL A 24 14.55 4.12 -3.69
CA VAL A 24 13.95 4.01 -5.02
C VAL A 24 13.55 2.56 -5.22
N ASN A 25 12.31 2.32 -5.64
CA ASN A 25 11.86 0.97 -5.96
C ASN A 25 11.25 0.93 -7.36
N TYR A 26 11.46 -0.20 -8.02
CA TYR A 26 10.86 -0.52 -9.31
C TYR A 26 10.26 -1.92 -9.28
N THR A 27 9.01 -2.02 -9.70
CA THR A 27 8.22 -3.26 -9.68
C THR A 27 7.53 -3.42 -11.04
N PRO A 28 8.09 -4.17 -11.98
CA PRO A 28 7.37 -4.55 -13.21
C PRO A 28 6.20 -5.45 -12.85
N TRP A 29 5.06 -5.23 -13.47
CA TRP A 29 3.80 -5.92 -13.17
C TRP A 29 3.25 -6.66 -14.38
N LEU A 30 2.35 -7.65 -14.17
CA LEU A 30 1.63 -8.41 -15.19
C LEU A 30 2.54 -9.13 -16.21
N ARG A 31 3.79 -9.44 -15.83
CA ARG A 31 4.75 -10.09 -16.72
C ARG A 31 4.28 -11.46 -17.21
N ASP A 32 3.54 -12.19 -16.39
CA ASP A 32 2.94 -13.48 -16.75
C ASP A 32 1.92 -13.40 -17.89
N LEU A 33 1.33 -12.22 -18.09
CA LEU A 33 0.36 -11.95 -19.16
C LEU A 33 1.03 -11.37 -20.40
N SER A 34 2.37 -11.45 -20.49
CA SER A 34 3.17 -10.85 -21.59
C SER A 34 3.00 -9.34 -21.74
N VAL A 35 2.51 -8.67 -20.70
CA VAL A 35 2.38 -7.21 -20.64
C VAL A 35 3.69 -6.62 -20.12
N ASN A 36 4.42 -5.91 -20.99
CA ASN A 36 5.77 -5.45 -20.68
C ASN A 36 5.87 -3.98 -20.27
N ASP A 37 4.79 -3.22 -20.39
CA ASP A 37 4.76 -1.77 -20.18
C ASP A 37 3.95 -1.35 -18.94
N VAL A 38 3.60 -2.30 -18.06
CA VAL A 38 2.98 -2.04 -16.75
C VAL A 38 4.04 -2.11 -15.66
N PHE A 39 4.16 -1.05 -14.86
CA PHE A 39 5.09 -1.02 -13.73
C PHE A 39 4.68 0.00 -12.67
N LEU A 40 5.09 -0.28 -11.43
CA LEU A 40 5.06 0.64 -10.31
C LEU A 40 6.48 1.09 -9.98
N ALA A 41 6.72 2.41 -10.03
CA ALA A 41 7.95 3.03 -9.54
C ALA A 41 7.65 3.85 -8.28
N SER A 42 8.57 3.89 -7.34
CA SER A 42 8.42 4.74 -6.16
C SER A 42 9.75 5.33 -5.70
N LEU A 43 9.65 6.57 -5.20
CA LEU A 43 10.72 7.30 -4.51
C LEU A 43 10.23 7.63 -3.11
N ALA A 44 11.00 7.31 -2.10
CA ALA A 44 10.72 7.65 -0.72
C ALA A 44 11.92 8.32 -0.08
N GLY A 45 11.68 9.22 0.85
CA GLY A 45 12.76 9.84 1.59
C GLY A 45 12.30 10.34 2.96
N TYR A 46 13.27 10.48 3.86
CA TYR A 46 13.07 11.22 5.12
C TYR A 46 14.32 12.03 5.46
N TYR A 47 14.09 13.07 6.23
CA TYR A 47 15.13 13.88 6.84
C TYR A 47 14.77 14.16 8.31
N LYS A 48 15.67 13.81 9.22
CA LYS A 48 15.53 14.14 10.65
C LYS A 48 15.95 15.58 10.88
N ILE A 49 14.98 16.43 11.22
CA ILE A 49 15.22 17.82 11.59
C ILE A 49 15.96 17.88 12.93
N THR A 50 15.55 17.03 13.88
CA THR A 50 16.16 16.80 15.18
C THR A 50 16.17 15.30 15.49
N ASP A 51 16.77 14.88 16.61
CA ASP A 51 16.70 13.47 17.06
C ASP A 51 15.27 13.00 17.39
N GLY A 52 14.33 13.92 17.54
CA GLY A 52 12.93 13.62 17.84
C GLY A 52 11.94 13.97 16.73
N GLN A 53 12.37 14.57 15.62
CA GLN A 53 11.47 15.07 14.58
C GLN A 53 11.99 14.74 13.20
N ALA A 54 11.10 14.34 12.30
CA ALA A 54 11.46 14.07 10.91
C ALA A 54 10.36 14.52 9.95
N ILE A 55 10.77 14.91 8.75
CA ILE A 55 9.91 15.06 7.58
C ILE A 55 10.11 13.88 6.64
N SER A 56 9.07 13.52 5.89
CA SER A 56 9.09 12.41 4.94
C SER A 56 8.43 12.85 3.63
N LEU A 57 8.97 12.36 2.53
CA LEU A 57 8.43 12.55 1.19
C LEU A 57 8.24 11.18 0.54
N GLY A 58 7.12 10.98 -0.15
CA GLY A 58 6.83 9.81 -0.96
C GLY A 58 6.32 10.22 -2.33
N LEU A 59 6.77 9.52 -3.37
CA LEU A 59 6.22 9.60 -4.72
C LEU A 59 6.00 8.18 -5.22
N ARG A 60 4.81 7.90 -5.71
CA ARG A 60 4.44 6.65 -6.39
C ARG A 60 3.92 6.97 -7.76
N TYR A 61 4.40 6.25 -8.76
CA TYR A 61 3.95 6.35 -10.14
C TYR A 61 3.64 4.96 -10.67
N PHE A 62 2.40 4.76 -11.11
CA PHE A 62 1.92 3.51 -11.67
C PHE A 62 1.55 3.71 -13.14
N LYS A 63 2.31 3.10 -14.03
CA LYS A 63 1.97 2.99 -15.44
C LYS A 63 1.15 1.72 -15.67
N LEU A 64 -0.03 1.86 -16.25
CA LEU A 64 -1.01 0.79 -16.45
C LEU A 64 -0.97 0.18 -17.87
N GLY A 65 0.11 0.45 -18.59
CA GLY A 65 0.29 -0.02 -19.96
C GLY A 65 -0.29 0.91 -20.99
N SER A 66 -0.33 0.44 -22.24
CA SER A 66 -0.87 1.16 -23.38
C SER A 66 -2.11 0.46 -23.89
N ILE A 67 -3.20 1.21 -24.06
CA ILE A 67 -4.48 0.70 -24.57
C ILE A 67 -4.66 1.23 -25.99
N GLN A 68 -4.82 0.31 -26.95
CA GLN A 68 -5.21 0.65 -28.32
C GLN A 68 -6.72 0.56 -28.41
N PHE A 69 -7.39 1.67 -28.70
CA PHE A 69 -8.81 1.66 -29.01
C PHE A 69 -9.01 1.29 -30.47
N THR A 70 -10.06 0.52 -30.73
CA THR A 70 -10.51 0.16 -32.08
C THR A 70 -11.99 0.51 -32.25
N ASP A 71 -12.44 0.76 -33.47
CA ASP A 71 -13.86 0.84 -33.77
C ASP A 71 -14.51 -0.55 -33.84
N ALA A 72 -15.82 -0.59 -34.13
CA ALA A 72 -16.58 -1.84 -34.27
C ALA A 72 -16.13 -2.72 -35.43
N GLN A 73 -15.38 -2.16 -36.38
CA GLN A 73 -14.79 -2.84 -37.54
C GLN A 73 -13.34 -3.30 -37.29
N GLY A 74 -12.78 -3.01 -36.10
CA GLY A 74 -11.40 -3.36 -35.74
C GLY A 74 -10.35 -2.39 -36.24
N VAL A 75 -10.74 -1.23 -36.79
CA VAL A 75 -9.81 -0.18 -37.22
C VAL A 75 -9.21 0.49 -36.00
N GLU A 76 -7.89 0.62 -35.97
CA GLU A 76 -7.17 1.28 -34.88
C GLU A 76 -7.56 2.76 -34.82
N LEU A 77 -7.96 3.19 -33.63
CA LEU A 77 -8.29 4.58 -33.30
C LEU A 77 -7.15 5.22 -32.50
N GLN A 78 -7.48 5.78 -31.37
CA GLN A 78 -6.55 6.47 -30.49
C GLN A 78 -5.83 5.48 -29.56
N LYS A 79 -4.52 5.66 -29.39
CA LYS A 79 -3.74 5.02 -28.33
C LYS A 79 -3.78 5.84 -27.05
N TYR A 80 -4.00 5.19 -25.92
CA TYR A 80 -4.07 5.84 -24.62
C TYR A 80 -3.11 5.17 -23.63
N ASN A 81 -2.48 5.96 -22.74
CA ASN A 81 -1.52 5.51 -21.75
C ASN A 81 -2.02 5.86 -20.34
N PRO A 82 -2.88 5.03 -19.74
CA PRO A 82 -3.39 5.28 -18.40
C PRO A 82 -2.25 5.24 -17.37
N ASN A 83 -2.32 6.13 -16.40
CA ASN A 83 -1.35 6.22 -15.32
C ASN A 83 -1.96 6.82 -14.07
N GLU A 84 -1.34 6.50 -12.94
CA GLU A 84 -1.69 7.06 -11.65
C GLU A 84 -0.43 7.53 -10.93
N PHE A 85 -0.54 8.60 -10.15
CA PHE A 85 0.52 8.98 -9.25
C PHE A 85 -0.01 9.50 -7.92
N ALA A 86 0.82 9.37 -6.88
CA ALA A 86 0.55 9.96 -5.59
C ALA A 86 1.81 10.60 -5.03
N VAL A 87 1.63 11.77 -4.41
CA VAL A 87 2.69 12.50 -3.70
C VAL A 87 2.29 12.61 -2.25
N ASP A 88 3.17 12.16 -1.36
CA ASP A 88 3.01 12.16 0.08
C ASP A 88 3.98 13.15 0.72
N LEU A 89 3.51 13.99 1.64
CA LEU A 89 4.34 14.82 2.50
C LEU A 89 3.96 14.54 3.96
N GLY A 90 4.93 14.18 4.78
CA GLY A 90 4.69 13.79 6.15
C GLY A 90 5.60 14.49 7.15
N TYR A 91 5.09 14.64 8.37
CA TYR A 91 5.84 15.08 9.54
C TYR A 91 5.62 14.10 10.68
N SER A 92 6.67 13.80 11.43
CA SER A 92 6.61 12.88 12.56
C SER A 92 7.43 13.39 13.74
N ARG A 93 6.96 13.08 14.95
CA ARG A 93 7.57 13.55 16.20
C ARG A 93 7.49 12.48 17.28
N LYS A 94 8.58 12.31 18.02
CA LYS A 94 8.61 11.53 19.28
C LYS A 94 7.78 12.20 20.36
N LEU A 95 6.99 11.41 21.06
CA LEU A 95 6.24 11.78 22.26
C LEU A 95 6.93 11.18 23.51
N GLY A 96 8.23 11.36 23.61
CA GLY A 96 9.05 10.76 24.65
C GLY A 96 10.02 9.70 24.08
N LYS A 97 10.51 8.80 24.95
CA LYS A 97 11.59 7.86 24.58
C LYS A 97 11.14 6.72 23.64
N LYS A 98 9.88 6.30 23.73
CA LYS A 98 9.39 5.09 23.04
C LYS A 98 8.27 5.33 22.03
N ASN A 99 7.55 6.43 22.13
CA ASN A 99 6.37 6.67 21.30
C ASN A 99 6.61 7.81 20.32
N SER A 100 5.93 7.74 19.17
CA SER A 100 5.91 8.82 18.18
C SER A 100 4.57 8.87 17.46
N LEU A 101 4.24 10.05 16.97
CA LEU A 101 3.12 10.30 16.05
C LEU A 101 3.65 10.79 14.71
N GLY A 102 2.88 10.54 13.67
CA GLY A 102 3.12 11.04 12.32
C GLY A 102 1.81 11.45 11.65
N LEU A 103 1.86 12.56 10.93
CA LEU A 103 0.78 13.06 10.09
C LEU A 103 1.30 13.20 8.67
N ALA A 104 0.55 12.72 7.69
CA ALA A 104 0.87 12.93 6.28
C ALA A 104 -0.33 13.46 5.51
N ILE A 105 -0.06 14.23 4.48
CA ILE A 105 -1.02 14.62 3.46
C ILE A 105 -0.59 13.97 2.15
N ARG A 106 -1.57 13.53 1.37
CA ARG A 106 -1.38 12.85 0.09
C ARG A 106 -2.24 13.50 -0.98
N TYR A 107 -1.63 13.85 -2.10
CA TYR A 107 -2.32 14.15 -3.34
C TYR A 107 -2.31 12.93 -4.24
N ILE A 108 -3.47 12.57 -4.78
CA ILE A 108 -3.67 11.43 -5.68
C ILE A 108 -4.20 11.97 -7.01
N ASN A 109 -3.60 11.51 -8.11
CA ASN A 109 -4.11 11.72 -9.46
C ASN A 109 -4.18 10.37 -10.18
N SER A 110 -5.34 10.08 -10.75
CA SER A 110 -5.63 8.84 -11.46
C SER A 110 -6.20 9.17 -12.83
N ASN A 111 -5.45 8.87 -13.88
CA ASN A 111 -5.76 9.17 -15.26
C ASN A 111 -6.00 7.85 -16.02
N LEU A 112 -7.16 7.22 -15.76
CA LEU A 112 -7.51 5.90 -16.30
C LEU A 112 -8.17 5.98 -17.68
N ALA A 113 -8.94 7.04 -17.95
CA ALA A 113 -9.61 7.28 -19.21
C ALA A 113 -9.71 8.79 -19.49
N LYS A 114 -9.74 9.15 -20.75
CA LYS A 114 -9.94 10.53 -21.20
C LYS A 114 -10.72 10.54 -22.51
N GLY A 115 -11.69 11.44 -22.62
CA GLY A 115 -12.53 11.59 -23.81
C GLY A 115 -13.98 11.20 -23.56
N THR A 116 -14.81 11.29 -24.59
CA THR A 116 -16.25 11.01 -24.51
C THR A 116 -16.54 9.62 -25.07
N PHE A 117 -17.11 8.74 -24.24
CA PHE A 117 -17.56 7.41 -24.63
C PHE A 117 -19.02 7.25 -24.17
N ASN A 118 -19.88 6.78 -25.03
CA ASN A 118 -21.31 6.58 -24.74
C ASN A 118 -21.95 7.80 -24.06
N SER A 119 -21.69 9.00 -24.59
CA SER A 119 -22.18 10.28 -24.04
C SER A 119 -21.64 10.66 -22.64
N VAL A 120 -20.73 9.90 -22.08
CA VAL A 120 -20.05 10.20 -20.80
C VAL A 120 -18.68 10.81 -21.10
N ASN A 121 -18.44 12.00 -20.55
CA ASN A 121 -17.12 12.64 -20.66
C ASN A 121 -16.21 12.22 -19.52
N TYR A 122 -15.19 11.43 -19.81
CA TYR A 122 -14.19 10.93 -18.86
C TYR A 122 -13.02 11.90 -18.75
N LYS A 123 -12.55 12.07 -17.53
CA LYS A 123 -11.40 12.92 -17.16
C LYS A 123 -10.57 12.25 -16.06
N ALA A 124 -9.36 12.74 -15.87
CA ALA A 124 -8.56 12.31 -14.72
C ALA A 124 -9.26 12.63 -13.40
N GLY A 125 -9.31 11.66 -12.51
CA GLY A 125 -9.77 11.83 -11.16
C GLY A 125 -8.63 12.34 -10.25
N SER A 126 -8.97 13.14 -9.23
CA SER A 126 -8.02 13.53 -8.20
C SER A 126 -8.66 13.50 -6.82
N SER A 127 -7.84 13.26 -5.81
CA SER A 127 -8.26 13.23 -4.41
C SER A 127 -7.14 13.75 -3.51
N ILE A 128 -7.53 14.32 -2.36
CA ILE A 128 -6.61 14.64 -1.27
C ILE A 128 -6.97 13.76 -0.10
N ALA A 129 -5.95 13.16 0.52
CA ALA A 129 -6.09 12.29 1.68
C ALA A 129 -5.11 12.68 2.78
N GLY A 130 -5.47 12.34 4.02
CA GLY A 130 -4.59 12.43 5.18
C GLY A 130 -4.28 11.06 5.74
N ASP A 131 -3.12 10.91 6.35
CA ASP A 131 -2.75 9.72 7.11
C ASP A 131 -2.40 10.10 8.55
N LEU A 132 -2.78 9.25 9.51
CA LEU A 132 -2.41 9.35 10.91
C LEU A 132 -1.65 8.08 11.30
N HIS A 133 -0.48 8.27 11.91
CA HIS A 133 0.41 7.19 12.29
C HIS A 133 0.80 7.27 13.75
N PHE A 134 0.83 6.11 14.40
CA PHE A 134 1.41 5.93 15.72
C PHE A 134 2.46 4.81 15.66
N TYR A 135 3.54 4.96 16.41
CA TYR A 135 4.57 3.94 16.54
C TYR A 135 5.12 3.87 17.96
N HIS A 136 5.22 2.65 18.49
CA HIS A 136 5.86 2.32 19.73
C HIS A 136 7.18 1.58 19.47
N HIS A 137 8.28 2.16 19.91
CA HIS A 137 9.61 1.58 19.87
C HIS A 137 9.92 0.91 21.20
N GLY A 138 9.67 -0.40 21.29
CA GLY A 138 9.90 -1.19 22.49
C GLY A 138 11.24 -1.95 22.48
N ALA A 139 12.02 -1.84 21.40
CA ALA A 139 13.32 -2.48 21.30
C ALA A 139 14.32 -1.87 22.30
N LYS A 140 15.19 -2.73 22.84
CA LYS A 140 16.34 -2.36 23.68
C LYS A 140 17.46 -1.75 22.80
N GLU A 141 18.54 -1.28 23.43
CA GLU A 141 19.69 -0.67 22.72
C GLU A 141 20.36 -1.64 21.72
N ASN A 142 20.38 -2.93 22.03
CA ASN A 142 20.89 -3.97 21.12
C ASN A 142 19.91 -4.30 19.96
N GLY A 143 18.76 -3.66 19.91
CA GLY A 143 17.73 -3.87 18.88
C GLY A 143 16.74 -4.99 19.18
N GLN A 144 16.92 -5.77 20.25
CA GLN A 144 15.99 -6.84 20.65
C GLN A 144 14.73 -6.27 21.29
N GLY A 145 13.55 -6.75 20.90
CA GLY A 145 12.29 -6.40 21.55
C GLY A 145 11.12 -6.27 20.60
N LEU A 146 9.98 -5.89 21.16
CA LEU A 146 8.73 -5.71 20.42
C LEU A 146 8.55 -4.25 20.03
N ASN A 147 8.31 -4.02 18.73
CA ASN A 147 7.85 -2.75 18.19
C ASN A 147 6.44 -2.96 17.66
N TRP A 148 5.60 -1.93 17.71
CA TRP A 148 4.29 -1.98 17.11
C TRP A 148 3.86 -0.61 16.59
N GLY A 149 2.92 -0.62 15.64
CA GLY A 149 2.42 0.61 15.05
C GLY A 149 0.99 0.51 14.60
N LEU A 150 0.29 1.62 14.64
CA LEU A 150 -1.07 1.80 14.16
C LEU A 150 -1.08 2.85 13.05
N THR A 151 -1.84 2.60 12.00
CA THR A 151 -1.99 3.54 10.88
C THR A 151 -3.45 3.67 10.49
N LEU A 152 -3.89 4.92 10.30
CA LEU A 152 -5.10 5.25 9.56
C LEU A 152 -4.63 5.98 8.30
N SER A 153 -4.84 5.38 7.16
CA SER A 153 -4.30 5.91 5.90
C SER A 153 -5.40 6.11 4.84
N ASN A 154 -5.13 7.00 3.89
CA ASN A 154 -6.08 7.39 2.84
C ASN A 154 -7.41 7.94 3.37
N LEU A 155 -7.41 8.66 4.49
CA LEU A 155 -8.57 9.37 5.00
C LEU A 155 -8.83 10.59 4.12
N GLY A 156 -9.57 10.45 3.03
CA GLY A 156 -9.64 11.50 2.02
C GLY A 156 -10.95 11.58 1.23
N SER A 157 -11.01 12.55 0.35
CA SER A 157 -12.18 12.80 -0.50
C SER A 157 -12.42 11.65 -1.48
N LYS A 158 -13.67 11.47 -1.89
CA LYS A 158 -14.02 10.59 -3.01
C LYS A 158 -13.38 11.06 -4.30
N ILE A 159 -13.14 10.14 -5.21
CA ILE A 159 -12.60 10.39 -6.55
C ILE A 159 -13.70 10.22 -7.61
N SER A 160 -13.66 11.02 -8.67
CA SER A 160 -14.57 10.91 -9.80
C SER A 160 -13.80 10.99 -11.10
N TYR A 161 -14.17 10.14 -12.05
CA TYR A 161 -13.59 10.07 -13.40
C TYR A 161 -14.50 10.65 -14.50
N SER A 162 -15.64 11.19 -14.12
CA SER A 162 -16.58 11.82 -15.05
C SER A 162 -16.96 13.23 -14.59
N SER A 163 -17.66 13.98 -15.45
CA SER A 163 -18.27 15.26 -15.10
C SER A 163 -19.50 15.10 -14.22
N ASP A 164 -20.06 13.89 -14.11
CA ASP A 164 -21.21 13.60 -13.26
C ASP A 164 -20.79 13.60 -11.78
N ALA A 165 -21.31 14.57 -11.04
CA ALA A 165 -21.03 14.74 -9.62
C ALA A 165 -21.57 13.59 -8.74
N THR A 166 -22.50 12.78 -9.24
CA THR A 166 -23.10 11.66 -8.51
C THR A 166 -22.25 10.40 -8.59
N GLN A 167 -21.33 10.30 -9.57
CA GLN A 167 -20.45 9.15 -9.78
C GLN A 167 -19.09 9.36 -9.11
N LYS A 168 -19.10 9.38 -7.77
CA LYS A 168 -17.89 9.49 -6.95
C LYS A 168 -17.70 8.24 -6.11
N ASP A 169 -16.53 7.62 -6.22
CA ASP A 169 -16.19 6.42 -5.46
C ASP A 169 -15.23 6.74 -4.30
N PHE A 170 -15.27 5.93 -3.24
CA PHE A 170 -14.38 6.08 -2.12
C PHE A 170 -12.95 5.68 -2.52
N ILE A 171 -11.96 6.44 -2.06
CA ILE A 171 -10.57 5.97 -2.07
C ILE A 171 -10.37 4.94 -0.96
N PRO A 172 -9.40 4.02 -1.07
CA PRO A 172 -9.22 2.90 -0.15
C PRO A 172 -8.63 3.36 1.20
N ALA A 173 -9.48 3.98 2.04
CA ALA A 173 -9.11 4.26 3.42
C ALA A 173 -8.84 2.95 4.17
N ASN A 174 -7.80 2.91 5.02
CA ASN A 174 -7.33 1.68 5.65
C ASN A 174 -6.93 1.90 7.11
N LEU A 175 -7.28 0.94 7.95
CA LEU A 175 -6.76 0.76 9.30
C LEU A 175 -5.73 -0.37 9.28
N GLY A 176 -4.50 -0.08 9.72
CA GLY A 176 -3.41 -1.05 9.81
C GLY A 176 -2.85 -1.15 11.22
N LEU A 177 -2.65 -2.37 11.71
CA LEU A 177 -1.93 -2.69 12.95
C LEU A 177 -0.76 -3.60 12.62
N GLY A 178 0.46 -3.18 12.94
CA GLY A 178 1.68 -3.94 12.71
C GLY A 178 2.42 -4.22 14.01
N LEU A 179 2.91 -5.45 14.15
CA LEU A 179 3.73 -5.94 15.25
C LEU A 179 5.04 -6.48 14.69
N ALA A 180 6.16 -6.22 15.35
CA ALA A 180 7.45 -6.78 14.96
C ALA A 180 8.29 -7.09 16.20
N TYR A 181 8.68 -8.35 16.36
CA TYR A 181 9.57 -8.79 17.43
C TYR A 181 10.92 -9.18 16.88
N THR A 182 11.96 -8.51 17.33
CA THR A 182 13.35 -8.84 16.99
C THR A 182 14.01 -9.64 18.12
N LYS A 183 14.58 -10.78 17.76
CA LYS A 183 15.49 -11.56 18.59
C LYS A 183 16.91 -11.34 18.08
N VAL A 184 17.79 -10.93 18.97
CA VAL A 184 19.23 -10.82 18.72
C VAL A 184 19.88 -12.05 19.34
N PHE A 185 20.61 -12.82 18.55
CA PHE A 185 21.34 -14.00 19.01
C PHE A 185 22.74 -13.60 19.47
N ASP A 186 23.42 -12.81 18.66
CA ASP A 186 24.74 -12.25 18.89
C ASP A 186 24.93 -10.95 18.07
N GLU A 187 26.14 -10.40 18.02
CA GLU A 187 26.44 -9.15 17.30
C GLU A 187 26.22 -9.27 15.78
N SER A 188 26.34 -10.46 15.25
CA SER A 188 26.23 -10.76 13.81
C SER A 188 24.85 -11.24 13.39
N ASN A 189 24.08 -11.84 14.28
CA ASN A 189 22.88 -12.61 13.94
C ASN A 189 21.63 -12.09 14.65
N LYS A 190 20.65 -11.70 13.88
CA LYS A 190 19.32 -11.32 14.38
C LYS A 190 18.20 -11.76 13.44
N ILE A 191 17.05 -12.09 14.01
CA ILE A 191 15.83 -12.41 13.30
C ILE A 191 14.70 -11.51 13.80
N THR A 192 13.87 -11.04 12.89
CA THR A 192 12.65 -10.27 13.18
C THR A 192 11.46 -11.03 12.62
N PHE A 193 10.46 -11.29 13.46
CA PHE A 193 9.15 -11.77 13.05
C PHE A 193 8.19 -10.58 13.00
N ALA A 194 7.37 -10.51 11.96
CA ALA A 194 6.41 -9.45 11.75
C ALA A 194 5.01 -10.01 11.47
N LEU A 195 4.00 -9.30 11.96
CA LEU A 195 2.60 -9.62 11.78
C LEU A 195 1.84 -8.32 11.54
N ASP A 196 1.14 -8.22 10.41
CA ASP A 196 0.32 -7.07 10.05
C ASP A 196 -1.14 -7.47 9.85
N PHE A 197 -2.04 -6.64 10.35
CA PHE A 197 -3.48 -6.70 10.14
C PHE A 197 -3.91 -5.44 9.42
N ASN A 198 -4.67 -5.58 8.33
CA ASN A 198 -5.19 -4.44 7.57
C ASN A 198 -6.68 -4.63 7.30
N LYS A 199 -7.46 -3.59 7.53
CA LYS A 199 -8.89 -3.53 7.21
C LYS A 199 -9.18 -2.28 6.41
N LEU A 200 -9.88 -2.43 5.26
CA LEU A 200 -10.41 -1.31 4.52
C LEU A 200 -11.56 -0.65 5.29
N LEU A 201 -11.51 0.67 5.38
CA LEU A 201 -12.55 1.51 5.98
C LEU A 201 -13.48 2.08 4.90
N VAL A 202 -13.83 1.24 3.94
CA VAL A 202 -14.71 1.60 2.82
C VAL A 202 -15.99 0.80 2.95
N PRO A 203 -17.17 1.44 2.86
CA PRO A 203 -18.45 0.73 2.95
C PRO A 203 -18.61 -0.20 1.75
N THR A 204 -19.42 -1.23 1.91
CA THR A 204 -19.77 -2.18 0.86
C THR A 204 -21.15 -1.86 0.29
N ALA A 205 -21.28 -1.77 -1.04
CA ALA A 205 -22.59 -1.66 -1.67
C ALA A 205 -23.40 -2.94 -1.44
N LYS A 206 -24.69 -2.79 -1.11
CA LYS A 206 -25.55 -3.95 -0.88
C LYS A 206 -25.76 -4.72 -2.19
N LEU A 207 -25.50 -6.03 -2.16
CA LEU A 207 -25.70 -6.94 -3.28
C LEU A 207 -27.14 -7.47 -3.27
N ASP A 208 -28.05 -6.78 -3.92
CA ASP A 208 -29.50 -7.01 -3.86
C ASP A 208 -30.12 -7.38 -5.21
N SER A 209 -29.30 -7.67 -6.20
CA SER A 209 -29.71 -8.17 -7.52
C SER A 209 -28.84 -9.36 -7.95
N LEU A 210 -29.24 -10.00 -9.05
CA LEU A 210 -28.46 -11.06 -9.72
C LEU A 210 -28.13 -10.62 -11.15
N SER A 211 -26.91 -10.84 -11.55
CA SER A 211 -26.48 -10.70 -12.94
C SER A 211 -27.06 -11.83 -13.81
N ALA A 212 -26.96 -11.70 -15.13
CA ALA A 212 -27.33 -12.75 -16.07
C ALA A 212 -26.58 -14.08 -15.85
N SER A 213 -25.39 -14.03 -15.23
CA SER A 213 -24.59 -15.21 -14.84
C SER A 213 -24.92 -15.74 -13.44
N GLY A 214 -25.94 -15.20 -12.75
CA GLY A 214 -26.35 -15.60 -11.40
C GLY A 214 -25.45 -15.05 -10.27
N GLN A 215 -24.52 -14.14 -10.58
CA GLN A 215 -23.69 -13.50 -9.58
C GLN A 215 -24.46 -12.37 -8.88
N ARG A 216 -24.34 -12.27 -7.55
CA ARG A 216 -24.91 -11.15 -6.79
C ARG A 216 -24.21 -9.84 -7.14
N ILE A 217 -24.98 -8.83 -7.50
CA ILE A 217 -24.53 -7.48 -7.85
C ILE A 217 -25.40 -6.43 -7.14
N PRO A 218 -24.91 -5.20 -6.93
CA PRO A 218 -25.75 -4.13 -6.43
C PRO A 218 -26.71 -3.62 -7.53
N THR A 219 -27.88 -3.18 -7.15
CA THR A 219 -28.76 -2.37 -8.02
C THR A 219 -28.25 -0.94 -8.14
N ASP A 220 -28.72 -0.18 -9.14
CA ASP A 220 -28.40 1.24 -9.29
C ASP A 220 -28.81 2.04 -8.04
N ALA A 221 -29.94 1.70 -7.41
CA ALA A 221 -30.39 2.32 -6.18
C ALA A 221 -29.43 2.05 -5.00
N SER A 222 -28.92 0.82 -4.89
CA SER A 222 -27.94 0.44 -3.87
C SER A 222 -26.58 1.12 -4.12
N LEU A 223 -26.15 1.25 -5.37
CA LEU A 223 -24.95 2.01 -5.75
C LEU A 223 -25.10 3.50 -5.44
N ALA A 224 -26.25 4.10 -5.77
CA ALA A 224 -26.54 5.49 -5.45
C ALA A 224 -26.48 5.74 -3.94
N LYS A 225 -27.11 4.87 -3.14
CA LYS A 225 -27.07 4.94 -1.68
C LYS A 225 -25.65 4.79 -1.12
N TYR A 226 -24.86 3.88 -1.70
CA TYR A 226 -23.44 3.71 -1.37
C TYR A 226 -22.65 4.99 -1.67
N ARG A 227 -22.84 5.57 -2.86
CA ARG A 227 -22.15 6.79 -3.29
C ARG A 227 -22.60 8.04 -2.57
N ASP A 228 -23.79 8.07 -2.00
CA ASP A 228 -24.32 9.22 -1.24
C ASP A 228 -23.77 9.28 0.21
N GLN A 229 -23.21 8.20 0.72
CA GLN A 229 -22.68 8.19 2.09
C GLN A 229 -21.56 9.21 2.28
N GLY A 230 -21.60 9.93 3.39
CA GLY A 230 -20.52 10.87 3.77
C GLY A 230 -19.20 10.12 4.06
N VAL A 231 -18.08 10.69 3.64
CA VAL A 231 -16.74 10.07 3.76
C VAL A 231 -16.40 9.71 5.21
N ALA A 232 -16.48 10.66 6.13
CA ALA A 232 -16.13 10.42 7.54
C ALA A 232 -17.05 9.40 8.22
N SER A 233 -18.35 9.41 7.88
CA SER A 233 -19.30 8.42 8.40
C SER A 233 -19.05 7.03 7.84
N SER A 234 -18.53 6.91 6.61
CA SER A 234 -18.23 5.63 5.98
C SER A 234 -17.11 4.88 6.71
N TRP A 235 -16.10 5.59 7.21
CA TRP A 235 -15.01 4.96 7.96
C TRP A 235 -15.48 4.25 9.22
N ILE A 236 -16.47 4.83 9.92
CA ILE A 236 -17.05 4.24 11.14
C ILE A 236 -18.06 3.14 10.75
N LYS A 237 -18.89 3.38 9.75
CA LYS A 237 -19.91 2.44 9.30
C LYS A 237 -19.32 1.16 8.68
N SER A 238 -18.08 1.22 8.15
CA SER A 238 -17.37 0.04 7.66
C SER A 238 -17.15 -1.04 8.74
N PHE A 239 -17.34 -0.70 10.02
CA PHE A 239 -17.42 -1.65 11.13
C PHE A 239 -18.91 -1.97 11.41
N GLY A 240 -19.43 -3.05 10.91
CA GLY A 240 -20.81 -3.49 11.17
C GLY A 240 -21.73 -3.48 9.95
N GLU A 241 -21.22 -3.36 8.74
CA GLU A 241 -21.97 -3.49 7.50
C GLU A 241 -22.30 -4.95 7.20
N GLY A 242 -23.39 -5.44 7.81
CA GLY A 242 -24.09 -6.64 7.37
C GLY A 242 -23.34 -7.97 7.52
N GLY A 243 -23.69 -8.77 8.50
CA GLY A 243 -23.15 -10.12 8.72
C GLY A 243 -22.50 -10.34 10.09
N GLY A 244 -22.50 -9.32 10.94
CA GLY A 244 -21.94 -9.44 12.29
C GLY A 244 -20.44 -9.60 12.33
N ILE A 245 -19.90 -9.98 13.50
CA ILE A 245 -18.46 -10.07 13.77
C ILE A 245 -17.71 -11.03 12.84
N ASN A 246 -18.37 -12.07 12.36
CA ASN A 246 -17.76 -13.02 11.42
C ASN A 246 -17.45 -12.39 10.07
N ASN A 247 -18.29 -11.48 9.58
CA ASN A 247 -18.02 -10.74 8.35
C ASN A 247 -16.86 -9.77 8.53
N GLU A 248 -16.81 -9.07 9.68
CA GLU A 248 -15.73 -8.14 10.02
C GLU A 248 -14.36 -8.83 10.06
N ILE A 249 -14.28 -10.03 10.65
CA ILE A 249 -13.04 -10.83 10.68
C ILE A 249 -12.60 -11.22 9.25
N GLN A 250 -13.54 -11.52 8.35
CA GLN A 250 -13.23 -11.87 6.96
C GLN A 250 -12.66 -10.67 6.16
N GLU A 251 -12.92 -9.44 6.57
CA GLU A 251 -12.41 -8.21 5.94
C GLU A 251 -10.99 -7.87 6.34
N VAL A 252 -10.44 -8.55 7.34
CA VAL A 252 -9.07 -8.32 7.79
C VAL A 252 -8.10 -9.12 6.92
N ASN A 253 -7.21 -8.41 6.25
CA ASN A 253 -6.06 -8.99 5.57
C ASN A 253 -4.93 -9.21 6.57
N ILE A 254 -4.26 -10.35 6.48
CA ILE A 254 -3.19 -10.73 7.39
C ILE A 254 -1.90 -10.94 6.59
N ALA A 255 -0.80 -10.34 7.05
CA ALA A 255 0.53 -10.62 6.52
C ALA A 255 1.45 -11.07 7.65
N ILE A 256 2.17 -12.18 7.42
CA ILE A 256 3.16 -12.72 8.34
C ILE A 256 4.50 -12.73 7.63
N GLY A 257 5.56 -12.33 8.32
CA GLY A 257 6.90 -12.32 7.73
C GLY A 257 7.99 -12.60 8.73
N ALA A 258 9.14 -13.00 8.20
CA ALA A 258 10.39 -13.12 8.92
C ALA A 258 11.52 -12.49 8.13
N GLU A 259 12.41 -11.80 8.82
CA GLU A 259 13.62 -11.21 8.27
C GLU A 259 14.82 -11.62 9.13
N TYR A 260 15.82 -12.23 8.50
CA TYR A 260 17.09 -12.56 9.12
C TYR A 260 18.19 -11.67 8.58
N TRP A 261 19.01 -11.12 9.47
CA TRP A 261 20.19 -10.35 9.12
C TRP A 261 21.47 -11.01 9.63
N TYR A 262 22.45 -11.12 8.75
CA TYR A 262 23.81 -11.52 9.05
C TYR A 262 24.75 -10.30 8.95
N ASN A 263 25.50 -10.01 10.00
CA ASN A 263 26.43 -8.87 10.13
C ASN A 263 25.80 -7.50 9.79
N ASN A 264 24.48 -7.35 9.89
CA ASN A 264 23.75 -6.18 9.38
C ASN A 264 24.02 -5.84 7.89
N GLN A 265 24.60 -6.78 7.14
CA GLN A 265 24.98 -6.65 5.74
C GLN A 265 24.11 -7.50 4.81
N PHE A 266 23.85 -8.74 5.18
CA PHE A 266 23.08 -9.69 4.38
C PHE A 266 21.73 -9.95 5.03
N GLY A 267 20.66 -9.62 4.32
CA GLY A 267 19.28 -9.80 4.77
C GLY A 267 18.55 -10.84 3.94
N PHE A 268 17.84 -11.77 4.59
CA PHE A 268 16.94 -12.72 3.93
C PHE A 268 15.54 -12.55 4.50
N ARG A 269 14.54 -12.61 3.64
CA ARG A 269 13.14 -12.37 3.99
C ARG A 269 12.25 -13.44 3.42
N ALA A 270 11.25 -13.83 4.20
CA ALA A 270 10.16 -14.67 3.74
C ALA A 270 8.85 -14.14 4.34
N GLY A 271 7.76 -14.29 3.61
CA GLY A 271 6.46 -13.83 4.07
C GLY A 271 5.31 -14.54 3.38
N TYR A 272 4.14 -14.41 4.00
CA TYR A 272 2.89 -14.91 3.48
C TYR A 272 1.80 -13.86 3.68
N PHE A 273 1.02 -13.63 2.63
CA PHE A 273 -0.16 -12.77 2.65
C PHE A 273 -1.42 -13.59 2.50
N TYR A 274 -2.40 -13.29 3.34
CA TYR A 274 -3.71 -13.93 3.35
C TYR A 274 -4.83 -12.91 3.28
N GLU A 275 -5.75 -13.13 2.35
CA GLU A 275 -7.04 -12.47 2.25
C GLU A 275 -8.15 -13.52 2.15
N ASN A 276 -9.27 -13.26 2.82
CA ASN A 276 -10.36 -14.23 2.89
C ASN A 276 -10.93 -14.52 1.49
N PRO A 277 -11.28 -15.78 1.16
CA PRO A 277 -11.86 -16.16 -0.12
C PRO A 277 -13.11 -15.36 -0.52
N ASN A 278 -13.91 -14.92 0.44
CA ASN A 278 -15.14 -14.15 0.21
C ASN A 278 -14.87 -12.64 0.04
N LYS A 279 -13.61 -12.18 0.22
CA LYS A 279 -13.24 -10.76 0.26
C LYS A 279 -12.08 -10.40 -0.69
N GLY A 280 -11.82 -11.24 -1.70
CA GLY A 280 -10.78 -11.01 -2.71
C GLY A 280 -9.88 -12.20 -2.96
N ASN A 281 -9.73 -13.13 -2.00
CA ASN A 281 -9.03 -14.42 -2.11
C ASN A 281 -7.56 -14.34 -2.55
N ARG A 282 -6.88 -13.21 -2.27
CA ARG A 282 -5.45 -13.08 -2.58
C ARG A 282 -4.62 -13.80 -1.53
N LYS A 283 -3.80 -14.73 -1.96
CA LYS A 283 -2.87 -15.49 -1.13
C LYS A 283 -1.58 -15.64 -1.90
N TYR A 284 -0.45 -15.36 -1.27
CA TYR A 284 0.84 -15.53 -1.92
C TYR A 284 1.98 -15.59 -0.92
N PHE A 285 3.04 -16.31 -1.30
CA PHE A 285 4.31 -16.29 -0.60
C PHE A 285 5.24 -15.26 -1.21
N THR A 286 6.10 -14.71 -0.37
CA THR A 286 7.15 -13.79 -0.81
C THR A 286 8.49 -14.24 -0.27
N VAL A 287 9.53 -14.04 -1.06
CA VAL A 287 10.92 -14.15 -0.60
C VAL A 287 11.68 -12.91 -1.01
N GLY A 288 12.75 -12.61 -0.29
CA GLY A 288 13.59 -11.48 -0.61
C GLY A 288 15.00 -11.65 -0.06
N ALA A 289 15.92 -10.94 -0.69
CA ALA A 289 17.29 -10.81 -0.24
C ALA A 289 17.71 -9.34 -0.28
N GLY A 290 18.63 -8.96 0.58
CA GLY A 290 19.18 -7.61 0.62
C GLY A 290 20.66 -7.64 0.96
N ILE A 291 21.39 -6.72 0.37
CA ILE A 291 22.79 -6.47 0.71
C ILE A 291 22.92 -5.01 1.09
N LYS A 292 23.56 -4.74 2.23
CA LYS A 292 23.86 -3.39 2.70
C LYS A 292 25.37 -3.23 2.84
N TYR A 293 25.90 -2.22 2.19
CA TYR A 293 27.31 -1.85 2.31
C TYR A 293 27.44 -0.34 2.51
N SER A 294 28.06 0.06 3.61
CA SER A 294 28.20 1.46 4.00
C SER A 294 26.83 2.17 4.03
N VAL A 295 26.63 3.17 3.20
CA VAL A 295 25.40 3.98 3.10
C VAL A 295 24.37 3.42 2.11
N ALA A 296 24.77 2.46 1.29
CA ALA A 296 23.93 1.92 0.22
C ALA A 296 23.40 0.51 0.54
N GLY A 297 22.17 0.24 0.16
CA GLY A 297 21.53 -1.09 0.23
C GLY A 297 20.84 -1.43 -1.07
N LEU A 298 20.97 -2.66 -1.51
CA LEU A 298 20.24 -3.26 -2.63
C LEU A 298 19.29 -4.30 -2.08
N ASN A 299 18.03 -4.25 -2.50
CA ASN A 299 17.02 -5.22 -2.12
C ASN A 299 16.37 -5.82 -3.36
N PHE A 300 16.11 -7.10 -3.29
CA PHE A 300 15.35 -7.86 -4.27
C PHE A 300 14.25 -8.63 -3.55
N SER A 301 13.06 -8.70 -4.14
CA SER A 301 12.00 -9.58 -3.67
C SER A 301 11.18 -10.15 -4.82
N TYR A 302 10.55 -11.29 -4.55
CA TYR A 302 9.76 -12.03 -5.51
C TYR A 302 8.47 -12.54 -4.86
N ILE A 303 7.35 -12.46 -5.60
CA ILE A 303 6.05 -12.99 -5.20
C ILE A 303 5.81 -14.31 -5.92
N PHE A 304 5.68 -15.40 -5.14
CA PHE A 304 5.27 -16.69 -5.66
C PHE A 304 3.77 -16.76 -5.82
N PRO A 305 3.26 -17.18 -6.99
CA PRO A 305 1.84 -17.41 -7.17
C PRO A 305 1.36 -18.58 -6.30
N THR A 306 0.19 -18.39 -5.66
CA THR A 306 -0.57 -19.47 -5.05
C THR A 306 -1.83 -19.67 -5.86
N GLY A 307 -1.90 -20.68 -6.66
CA GLY A 307 -3.02 -20.95 -7.56
C GLY A 307 -2.55 -21.26 -8.98
N SER A 308 -3.39 -21.91 -9.75
CA SER A 308 -3.15 -22.29 -11.14
C SER A 308 -4.28 -21.82 -12.05
N GLY A 309 -4.00 -21.66 -13.33
CA GLY A 309 -4.99 -21.27 -14.32
C GLY A 309 -5.61 -19.91 -14.06
N THR A 310 -6.94 -19.82 -14.19
CA THR A 310 -7.74 -18.58 -13.99
C THR A 310 -7.78 -18.09 -12.55
N SER A 311 -7.35 -18.91 -11.59
CA SER A 311 -7.25 -18.53 -10.17
C SER A 311 -5.93 -17.84 -9.81
N ARG A 312 -5.05 -17.60 -10.78
CA ARG A 312 -3.82 -16.84 -10.56
C ARG A 312 -4.10 -15.39 -10.26
N ILE A 313 -3.45 -14.88 -9.23
CA ILE A 313 -3.55 -13.45 -8.89
C ILE A 313 -2.74 -12.60 -9.88
N PRO A 314 -3.16 -11.37 -10.19
CA PRO A 314 -2.41 -10.47 -11.08
C PRO A 314 -1.00 -10.12 -10.60
N LEU A 315 -0.71 -10.32 -9.30
CA LEU A 315 0.60 -10.11 -8.67
C LEU A 315 1.56 -11.29 -8.85
N SER A 316 1.13 -12.39 -9.48
CA SER A 316 1.96 -13.58 -9.68
C SER A 316 3.23 -13.23 -10.45
N ASN A 317 4.35 -13.88 -10.06
CA ASN A 317 5.66 -13.68 -10.69
C ASN A 317 6.12 -12.21 -10.72
N THR A 318 5.76 -11.44 -9.71
CA THR A 318 6.18 -10.04 -9.61
C THR A 318 7.52 -9.94 -8.91
N TYR A 319 8.46 -9.25 -9.55
CA TYR A 319 9.76 -8.89 -8.99
C TYR A 319 9.72 -7.46 -8.45
N ARG A 320 10.50 -7.21 -7.40
CA ARG A 320 10.75 -5.85 -6.92
C ARG A 320 12.24 -5.65 -6.73
N PHE A 321 12.75 -4.56 -7.29
CA PHE A 321 14.10 -4.07 -7.06
C PHE A 321 14.03 -2.79 -6.23
N GLY A 322 14.89 -2.67 -5.23
CA GLY A 322 14.95 -1.51 -4.36
C GLY A 322 16.40 -1.09 -4.09
N LEU A 323 16.66 0.20 -4.21
CA LEU A 323 17.91 0.84 -3.78
C LEU A 323 17.57 1.71 -2.57
N VAL A 324 18.39 1.63 -1.53
CA VAL A 324 18.24 2.42 -0.30
C VAL A 324 19.57 3.10 0.00
N PHE A 325 19.52 4.38 0.32
CA PHE A 325 20.67 5.16 0.78
C PHE A 325 20.37 5.74 2.16
N GLU A 326 21.26 5.51 3.13
CA GLU A 326 21.13 5.98 4.51
C GLU A 326 22.40 6.75 4.89
N MET A 327 22.26 8.05 5.15
CA MET A 327 23.37 8.99 5.35
C MET A 327 23.28 9.70 6.71
N GLY A 328 24.42 10.11 7.25
CA GLY A 328 24.49 10.90 8.49
C GLY A 328 24.12 10.08 9.74
N GLY A 329 24.34 8.77 9.74
CA GLY A 329 24.23 7.93 10.94
C GLY A 329 25.36 8.24 11.94
N LYS A 330 25.06 8.16 13.25
CA LYS A 330 26.11 8.10 14.26
C LYS A 330 26.89 6.81 14.01
N LYS A 331 28.23 6.95 13.86
CA LYS A 331 29.15 5.81 13.84
C LYS A 331 29.11 5.08 15.16
#